data_9f5d8bbc32d66e66bdec40e9ef344cf2
#
_entry.id   9f5d8bbc32d66e66bdec40e9ef344cf2
#
_cell.length_a   1.000
_cell.length_b   1.000
_cell.length_c   1.000
_cell.angle_alpha   90.00
_cell.angle_beta   90.00
_cell.angle_gamma   90.00
#
_symmetry.space_group_name_H-M   'P 1'
#
loop_
_entity.id
_entity.type
_entity.pdbx_description
1 polymer ?
#
loop_
_entity_poly.entity_id
_entity_poly.type
_entity_poly.pdbx_seq_one_letter_code
_entity_poly.pdbx_strand_id
1 'polypeptide(L)'
;LGDVYKRQVLADTLSRQPTTLNVMESGETFQRIVIPPHTLFYEYPPKIEEAEIKPINENGEIVLSKVVVPEYIVVHDGPVNDSAAGNYYVRYKDYIKNVASSEIYATWPDDTIRANILAIMSFTLNRVYTEWYRNKGYDFTITSSTAYDHKWIYGRNIFASIDRIVDELFENYLSRPNVRQPILTQYCDGKQVQCRNRGWMTQWGSKALGDQGYSAIEILRTFYGNDMYINVAEAISGIPSSWPGYDLDIGASGNKVRQIQEQLNTIAEAYPAVPVVTADGIYGPETQNSVRIFQSIFGLDQTGIVDYPTWYKIQEIYVAVSRIAELR
;
A
#
# COMPACT_ATOMS: atom_id res chain seq x y z
N LEU A 1 14.90 5.26 -18.99
CA LEU A 1 14.57 4.78 -17.62
C LEU A 1 13.09 4.37 -17.50
N GLY A 2 12.17 5.11 -18.15
CA GLY A 2 10.74 4.76 -18.12
C GLY A 2 10.38 3.45 -18.82
N ASP A 3 11.08 3.09 -19.89
CA ASP A 3 10.79 1.87 -20.67
C ASP A 3 11.32 0.58 -20.02
N VAL A 4 12.40 0.67 -19.25
CA VAL A 4 12.95 -0.48 -18.50
C VAL A 4 12.02 -0.81 -17.33
N TYR A 5 11.51 0.22 -16.65
CA TYR A 5 10.57 0.05 -15.54
C TYR A 5 9.22 -0.51 -16.01
N LYS A 6 8.67 -0.01 -17.13
CA LYS A 6 7.44 -0.54 -17.73
C LYS A 6 7.57 -2.01 -18.14
N ARG A 7 8.72 -2.41 -18.70
CA ARG A 7 8.96 -3.81 -19.08
C ARG A 7 9.10 -4.71 -17.85
N GLN A 8 9.69 -4.23 -16.77
CA GLN A 8 9.86 -5.01 -15.54
C GLN A 8 8.53 -5.21 -14.81
N VAL A 9 7.71 -4.16 -14.69
CA VAL A 9 6.34 -4.25 -14.13
C VAL A 9 5.46 -5.16 -14.98
N LEU A 10 5.54 -5.10 -16.31
CA LEU A 10 4.79 -5.99 -17.20
C LEU A 10 5.26 -7.45 -17.09
N ALA A 11 6.56 -7.69 -17.04
CA ALA A 11 7.12 -9.04 -16.90
C ALA A 11 6.76 -9.66 -15.56
N ASP A 12 6.81 -8.88 -14.47
CA ASP A 12 6.40 -9.34 -13.14
C ASP A 12 4.89 -9.58 -13.03
N THR A 13 4.08 -8.82 -13.74
CA THR A 13 2.61 -9.00 -13.78
C THR A 13 2.21 -10.24 -14.57
N LEU A 14 2.91 -10.54 -15.66
CA LEU A 14 2.64 -11.68 -16.54
C LEU A 14 3.22 -13.00 -16.01
N SER A 15 4.21 -12.98 -15.12
CA SER A 15 4.86 -14.19 -14.58
C SER A 15 4.23 -14.76 -13.32
N ARG A 16 3.23 -14.10 -12.75
CA ARG A 16 2.63 -14.50 -11.46
C ARG A 16 1.46 -15.49 -11.62
N GLN A 17 1.69 -16.61 -12.28
CA GLN A 17 0.99 -17.83 -11.92
C GLN A 17 1.45 -18.25 -10.50
N PRO A 18 0.64 -18.97 -9.69
CA PRO A 18 1.03 -19.41 -8.36
C PRO A 18 2.06 -20.53 -8.44
N THR A 19 3.20 -20.24 -9.02
CA THR A 19 4.39 -21.10 -9.00
C THR A 19 5.21 -20.71 -7.79
N THR A 20 5.57 -21.67 -7.02
CA THR A 20 6.56 -21.59 -5.93
C THR A 20 7.84 -20.96 -6.49
N LEU A 21 7.97 -19.65 -6.39
CA LEU A 21 9.21 -18.96 -6.70
C LEU A 21 10.14 -19.13 -5.50
N ASN A 22 11.11 -19.99 -5.65
CA ASN A 22 12.24 -20.06 -4.73
C ASN A 22 13.12 -18.86 -5.03
N VAL A 23 13.10 -17.86 -4.17
CA VAL A 23 14.01 -16.71 -4.26
C VAL A 23 15.19 -16.99 -3.36
N MET A 24 16.39 -17.00 -3.92
CA MET A 24 17.63 -17.12 -3.15
C MET A 24 18.08 -15.72 -2.73
N GLU A 25 17.97 -15.44 -1.44
CA GLU A 25 18.60 -14.30 -0.80
C GLU A 25 19.66 -14.82 0.17
N SER A 26 20.88 -14.31 0.07
CA SER A 26 21.98 -14.68 0.97
C SER A 26 22.29 -16.18 1.03
N GLY A 27 22.02 -16.93 -0.05
CA GLY A 27 22.23 -18.36 -0.12
C GLY A 27 21.15 -19.25 0.50
N GLU A 28 20.09 -18.65 1.03
CA GLU A 28 18.94 -19.38 1.57
C GLU A 28 17.75 -19.33 0.60
N THR A 29 16.99 -20.43 0.54
CA THR A 29 15.78 -20.54 -0.29
C THR A 29 14.56 -20.26 0.56
N PHE A 30 13.81 -19.20 0.24
CA PHE A 30 12.55 -18.89 0.89
C PHE A 30 11.37 -19.45 0.13
N GLN A 31 10.56 -20.26 0.80
CA GLN A 31 9.28 -20.72 0.24
C GLN A 31 8.22 -19.64 0.43
N ARG A 32 7.48 -19.36 -0.62
CA ARG A 32 6.30 -18.49 -0.54
C ARG A 32 5.22 -19.19 0.26
N ILE A 33 4.90 -18.68 1.45
CA ILE A 33 3.71 -19.09 2.19
C ILE A 33 2.55 -18.26 1.62
N VAL A 34 1.61 -18.91 0.97
CA VAL A 34 0.34 -18.29 0.60
C VAL A 34 -0.49 -18.19 1.86
N ILE A 35 -0.56 -17.00 2.44
CA ILE A 35 -1.46 -16.73 3.55
C ILE A 35 -2.83 -16.45 2.92
N PRO A 36 -3.87 -17.19 3.28
CA PRO A 36 -5.21 -16.91 2.77
C PRO A 36 -5.60 -15.45 3.05
N PRO A 37 -6.31 -14.79 2.13
CA PRO A 37 -6.85 -13.47 2.37
C PRO A 37 -7.63 -13.47 3.69
N HIS A 38 -7.45 -12.43 4.51
CA HIS A 38 -8.11 -12.22 5.80
C HIS A 38 -7.57 -13.01 7.02
N THR A 39 -6.63 -13.95 6.89
CA THR A 39 -6.12 -14.69 8.06
C THR A 39 -5.21 -13.86 8.98
N LEU A 40 -4.62 -12.78 8.48
CA LEU A 40 -3.80 -11.87 9.30
C LEU A 40 -4.62 -10.84 10.07
N PHE A 41 -5.86 -10.63 9.68
CA PHE A 41 -6.67 -9.49 10.11
C PHE A 41 -8.08 -9.87 10.55
N TYR A 42 -8.29 -11.10 11.00
CA TYR A 42 -9.60 -11.52 11.52
C TYR A 42 -10.05 -10.73 12.78
N GLU A 43 -9.14 -9.95 13.38
CA GLU A 43 -9.42 -9.02 14.47
C GLU A 43 -9.62 -7.57 13.99
N TYR A 44 -9.98 -7.35 12.73
CA TYR A 44 -10.38 -6.02 12.29
C TYR A 44 -11.58 -5.54 13.11
N PRO A 45 -11.46 -4.39 13.78
CA PRO A 45 -12.64 -3.78 14.35
C PRO A 45 -13.58 -3.38 13.22
N PRO A 46 -14.89 -3.30 13.46
CA PRO A 46 -15.78 -2.69 12.51
C PRO A 46 -15.25 -1.29 12.14
N LYS A 47 -15.39 -0.92 10.87
CA LYS A 47 -15.01 0.41 10.39
C LYS A 47 -15.66 1.46 11.28
N ILE A 48 -14.84 2.38 11.82
CA ILE A 48 -15.35 3.47 12.66
C ILE A 48 -16.25 4.35 11.79
N GLU A 49 -17.50 4.53 12.21
CA GLU A 49 -18.44 5.39 11.51
C GLU A 49 -17.94 6.84 11.49
N GLU A 50 -18.15 7.51 10.37
CA GLU A 50 -17.61 8.88 10.17
C GLU A 50 -18.07 9.88 11.25
N ALA A 51 -19.30 9.69 11.78
CA ALA A 51 -19.85 10.52 12.86
C ALA A 51 -19.16 10.31 14.20
N GLU A 52 -18.47 9.18 14.41
CA GLU A 52 -17.76 8.86 15.66
C GLU A 52 -16.31 9.36 15.66
N ILE A 53 -15.81 9.82 14.51
CA ILE A 53 -14.44 10.26 14.35
C ILE A 53 -14.35 11.73 14.78
N LYS A 54 -13.63 11.98 15.86
CA LYS A 54 -13.34 13.36 16.29
C LYS A 54 -12.31 13.99 15.35
N PRO A 55 -12.60 15.16 14.75
CA PRO A 55 -11.61 15.87 13.98
C PRO A 55 -10.43 16.27 14.90
N ILE A 56 -9.22 15.89 14.53
CA ILE A 56 -8.01 16.31 15.22
C ILE A 56 -7.60 17.64 14.58
N ASN A 57 -7.95 18.71 15.22
CA ASN A 57 -7.55 20.07 14.84
C ASN A 57 -7.11 20.82 16.09
N GLU A 58 -5.98 20.43 16.66
CA GLU A 58 -5.50 21.03 17.91
C GLU A 58 -4.66 22.29 17.69
N ASN A 59 -4.09 22.48 16.48
CA ASN A 59 -3.10 23.54 16.24
C ASN A 59 -3.40 24.43 15.02
N GLY A 60 -4.58 24.35 14.39
CA GLY A 60 -4.88 25.12 13.16
C GLY A 60 -4.11 24.66 11.93
N GLU A 61 -3.44 23.53 11.99
CA GLU A 61 -2.74 22.93 10.86
C GLU A 61 -3.72 22.28 9.86
N ILE A 62 -3.40 22.34 8.59
CA ILE A 62 -4.18 21.67 7.55
C ILE A 62 -3.92 20.17 7.66
N VAL A 63 -4.99 19.40 7.85
CA VAL A 63 -4.96 17.94 7.78
C VAL A 63 -5.90 17.47 6.67
N LEU A 64 -5.62 16.31 6.08
CA LEU A 64 -6.52 15.74 5.09
C LEU A 64 -7.83 15.28 5.75
N SER A 65 -8.94 15.41 5.03
CA SER A 65 -10.26 14.95 5.52
C SER A 65 -10.40 13.43 5.55
N LYS A 66 -9.53 12.73 4.82
CA LYS A 66 -9.52 11.26 4.67
C LYS A 66 -8.10 10.74 4.76
N VAL A 67 -7.96 9.47 5.16
CA VAL A 67 -6.71 8.76 5.01
C VAL A 67 -6.61 8.28 3.57
N VAL A 68 -5.63 8.82 2.85
CA VAL A 68 -5.41 8.54 1.43
C VAL A 68 -4.02 7.92 1.27
N VAL A 69 -3.94 6.78 0.60
CA VAL A 69 -2.67 6.28 0.06
C VAL A 69 -2.36 7.10 -1.19
N PRO A 70 -1.32 7.95 -1.18
CA PRO A 70 -1.00 8.78 -2.34
C PRO A 70 -0.38 7.93 -3.45
N GLU A 71 -0.47 8.38 -4.69
CA GLU A 71 0.24 7.73 -5.80
C GLU A 71 1.75 7.90 -5.65
N TYR A 72 2.19 9.09 -5.27
CA TYR A 72 3.58 9.45 -5.10
C TYR A 72 3.85 10.04 -3.72
N ILE A 73 5.04 9.74 -3.22
CA ILE A 73 5.66 10.41 -2.08
C ILE A 73 6.77 11.31 -2.63
N VAL A 74 6.80 12.55 -2.20
CA VAL A 74 7.93 13.44 -2.49
C VAL A 74 8.98 13.25 -1.42
N VAL A 75 10.09 12.59 -1.77
CA VAL A 75 11.20 12.29 -0.86
C VAL A 75 12.27 13.37 -1.01
N HIS A 76 12.57 14.07 0.06
CA HIS A 76 13.74 14.94 0.18
C HIS A 76 14.95 14.10 0.56
N ASP A 77 15.93 13.95 -0.34
CA ASP A 77 17.05 13.04 -0.14
C ASP A 77 18.18 13.66 0.70
N GLY A 78 17.84 13.97 1.94
CA GLY A 78 18.75 14.57 2.90
C GLY A 78 18.04 14.99 4.20
N PRO A 79 18.77 15.65 5.11
CA PRO A 79 18.19 16.30 6.28
C PRO A 79 17.26 17.45 5.87
N VAL A 80 16.23 17.71 6.69
CA VAL A 80 15.20 18.75 6.44
C VAL A 80 15.74 20.10 5.96
N ASN A 81 16.88 20.52 6.51
CA ASN A 81 17.45 21.86 6.25
C ASN A 81 18.51 21.86 5.13
N ASP A 82 18.73 20.76 4.46
CA ASP A 82 19.67 20.67 3.35
C ASP A 82 19.03 21.16 2.05
N SER A 83 19.16 22.43 1.77
CA SER A 83 18.63 23.02 0.53
C SER A 83 19.32 22.55 -0.76
N ALA A 84 20.44 21.83 -0.67
CA ALA A 84 21.12 21.24 -1.80
C ALA A 84 20.61 19.82 -2.12
N ALA A 85 19.87 19.19 -1.22
CA ALA A 85 19.29 17.88 -1.40
C ALA A 85 18.16 17.91 -2.43
N GLY A 86 18.13 16.89 -3.30
CA GLY A 86 17.09 16.76 -4.33
C GLY A 86 15.77 16.24 -3.78
N ASN A 87 14.66 16.68 -4.40
CA ASN A 87 13.34 16.11 -4.16
C ASN A 87 13.00 15.10 -5.25
N TYR A 88 12.61 13.88 -4.84
CA TYR A 88 12.29 12.79 -5.76
C TYR A 88 10.82 12.39 -5.64
N TYR A 89 10.11 12.30 -6.77
CA TYR A 89 8.77 11.74 -6.85
C TYR A 89 8.87 10.22 -6.92
N VAL A 90 8.53 9.55 -5.85
CA VAL A 90 8.62 8.09 -5.71
C VAL A 90 7.22 7.53 -5.53
N ARG A 91 6.84 6.51 -6.30
CA ARG A 91 5.55 5.84 -6.08
C ARG A 91 5.46 5.32 -4.66
N TYR A 92 4.30 5.45 -4.03
CA TYR A 92 4.11 5.09 -2.63
C TYR A 92 4.61 3.67 -2.31
N LYS A 93 4.19 2.68 -3.11
CA LYS A 93 4.62 1.29 -2.89
C LYS A 93 6.14 1.13 -3.04
N ASP A 94 6.74 1.77 -4.04
CA ASP A 94 8.19 1.72 -4.27
C ASP A 94 8.96 2.41 -3.12
N TYR A 95 8.39 3.47 -2.55
CA TYR A 95 8.93 4.11 -1.36
C TYR A 95 8.94 3.15 -0.17
N ILE A 96 7.80 2.51 0.14
CA ILE A 96 7.67 1.56 1.26
C ILE A 96 8.61 0.36 1.07
N LYS A 97 8.66 -0.21 -0.15
CA LYS A 97 9.56 -1.32 -0.50
C LYS A 97 11.04 -0.94 -0.29
N ASN A 98 11.41 0.26 -0.72
CA ASN A 98 12.77 0.78 -0.56
C ASN A 98 13.14 0.94 0.91
N VAL A 99 12.32 1.62 1.69
CA VAL A 99 12.54 1.83 3.12
C VAL A 99 12.65 0.50 3.86
N ALA A 100 11.70 -0.41 3.67
CA ALA A 100 11.71 -1.72 4.30
C ALA A 100 12.98 -2.51 3.93
N SER A 101 13.37 -2.51 2.63
CA SER A 101 14.61 -3.15 2.18
C SER A 101 15.89 -2.49 2.70
N SER A 102 15.80 -1.26 3.20
CA SER A 102 16.94 -0.52 3.73
C SER A 102 17.07 -0.63 5.25
N GLU A 103 15.99 -0.99 5.95
CA GLU A 103 15.93 -0.94 7.41
C GLU A 103 15.78 -2.29 8.09
N ILE A 104 15.16 -3.28 7.43
CA ILE A 104 14.96 -4.61 8.02
C ILE A 104 15.53 -5.70 7.10
N TYR A 105 15.66 -6.91 7.65
CA TYR A 105 16.21 -8.03 6.91
C TYR A 105 15.09 -8.87 6.28
N ALA A 106 15.23 -9.15 5.00
CA ALA A 106 14.29 -9.98 4.23
C ALA A 106 14.20 -11.45 4.71
N THR A 107 15.16 -11.86 5.54
CA THR A 107 15.27 -13.19 6.15
C THR A 107 14.59 -13.32 7.51
N TRP A 108 13.99 -12.27 8.00
CA TRP A 108 13.24 -12.31 9.25
C TRP A 108 11.92 -13.07 9.10
N PRO A 109 11.32 -13.55 10.21
CA PRO A 109 9.99 -14.17 10.15
C PRO A 109 8.96 -13.27 9.44
N ASP A 110 8.07 -13.86 8.64
CA ASP A 110 7.07 -13.12 7.85
C ASP A 110 6.26 -12.14 8.72
N ASP A 111 5.81 -12.56 9.90
CA ASP A 111 5.06 -11.69 10.81
C ASP A 111 5.90 -10.52 11.35
N THR A 112 7.20 -10.71 11.53
CA THR A 112 8.11 -9.62 11.87
C THR A 112 8.21 -8.62 10.72
N ILE A 113 8.40 -9.10 9.49
CA ILE A 113 8.46 -8.24 8.30
C ILE A 113 7.15 -7.47 8.13
N ARG A 114 6.01 -8.14 8.28
CA ARG A 114 4.67 -7.52 8.22
C ARG A 114 4.48 -6.44 9.27
N ALA A 115 4.85 -6.70 10.52
CA ALA A 115 4.77 -5.72 11.61
C ALA A 115 5.59 -4.45 11.30
N ASN A 116 6.82 -4.62 10.83
CA ASN A 116 7.68 -3.50 10.48
C ASN A 116 7.15 -2.73 9.25
N ILE A 117 6.68 -3.42 8.22
CA ILE A 117 6.08 -2.77 7.03
C ILE A 117 4.83 -1.97 7.42
N LEU A 118 3.94 -2.52 8.24
CA LEU A 118 2.76 -1.81 8.75
C LEU A 118 3.15 -0.56 9.55
N ALA A 119 4.20 -0.64 10.35
CA ALA A 119 4.73 0.52 11.07
C ALA A 119 5.27 1.59 10.09
N ILE A 120 6.08 1.20 9.10
CA ILE A 120 6.60 2.12 8.06
C ILE A 120 5.44 2.79 7.31
N MET A 121 4.41 2.01 6.91
CA MET A 121 3.25 2.55 6.19
C MET A 121 2.45 3.52 7.04
N SER A 122 2.16 3.18 8.30
CA SER A 122 1.41 4.05 9.20
C SER A 122 2.14 5.36 9.48
N PHE A 123 3.45 5.31 9.69
CA PHE A 123 4.28 6.52 9.82
C PHE A 123 4.21 7.37 8.55
N THR A 124 4.38 6.77 7.38
CA THR A 124 4.33 7.49 6.10
C THR A 124 2.97 8.13 5.88
N LEU A 125 1.88 7.38 6.11
CA LEU A 125 0.53 7.92 5.96
C LEU A 125 0.19 8.97 7.02
N ASN A 126 0.81 8.93 8.21
CA ASN A 126 0.70 10.03 9.16
C ASN A 126 1.31 11.32 8.60
N ARG A 127 2.49 11.24 7.98
CA ARG A 127 3.14 12.40 7.33
C ARG A 127 2.29 12.97 6.20
N VAL A 128 1.67 12.10 5.40
CA VAL A 128 0.74 12.50 4.33
C VAL A 128 -0.51 13.14 4.92
N TYR A 129 -1.16 12.48 5.87
CA TYR A 129 -2.43 12.92 6.46
C TYR A 129 -2.30 14.27 7.15
N THR A 130 -1.23 14.49 7.91
CA THR A 130 -0.98 15.72 8.66
C THR A 130 -0.34 16.82 7.82
N GLU A 131 0.00 16.56 6.55
CA GLU A 131 0.76 17.50 5.71
C GLU A 131 1.99 18.09 6.44
N TRP A 132 2.66 17.24 7.23
CA TRP A 132 3.63 17.61 8.25
C TRP A 132 4.69 18.60 7.81
N TYR A 133 5.31 18.36 6.66
CA TYR A 133 6.36 19.24 6.13
C TYR A 133 5.75 20.42 5.36
N ARG A 134 4.65 20.21 4.64
CA ARG A 134 3.99 21.27 3.89
C ARG A 134 3.42 22.35 4.80
N ASN A 135 2.86 22.00 5.95
CA ASN A 135 2.43 22.95 6.98
C ASN A 135 3.61 23.76 7.57
N LYS A 136 4.85 23.35 7.34
CA LYS A 136 6.08 24.05 7.73
C LYS A 136 6.75 24.80 6.57
N GLY A 137 6.08 24.88 5.42
CA GLY A 137 6.55 25.60 4.24
C GLY A 137 7.54 24.83 3.35
N TYR A 138 7.67 23.52 3.56
CA TYR A 138 8.48 22.65 2.69
C TYR A 138 7.62 22.06 1.56
N ASP A 139 8.25 21.74 0.43
CA ASP A 139 7.61 21.22 -0.78
C ASP A 139 7.74 19.68 -0.94
N PHE A 140 8.07 18.98 0.14
CA PHE A 140 8.21 17.53 0.17
C PHE A 140 7.31 16.89 1.23
N THR A 141 7.11 15.57 1.11
CA THR A 141 6.26 14.77 2.02
C THR A 141 7.07 14.20 3.18
N ILE A 142 8.30 13.76 2.92
CA ILE A 142 9.13 12.99 3.85
C ILE A 142 10.61 13.14 3.49
N THR A 143 11.50 12.90 4.46
CA THR A 143 12.95 12.92 4.22
C THR A 143 13.54 11.52 4.13
N SER A 144 14.74 11.38 3.55
CA SER A 144 15.54 10.15 3.59
C SER A 144 16.39 10.01 4.87
N SER A 145 16.30 10.99 5.77
CA SER A 145 17.12 11.06 6.97
C SER A 145 16.50 10.34 8.16
N THR A 146 17.18 9.34 8.69
CA THR A 146 16.75 8.58 9.89
C THR A 146 16.72 9.42 11.18
N ALA A 147 17.25 10.65 11.15
CA ALA A 147 17.08 11.59 12.24
C ALA A 147 15.67 12.16 12.36
N TYR A 148 14.91 12.14 11.27
CA TYR A 148 13.57 12.72 11.15
C TYR A 148 12.53 11.70 10.74
N ASP A 149 12.83 10.85 9.74
CA ASP A 149 11.90 9.92 9.12
C ASP A 149 12.57 8.56 8.88
N HIS A 150 12.57 8.07 7.64
CA HIS A 150 12.99 6.72 7.25
C HIS A 150 14.31 6.71 6.47
N LYS A 151 15.00 5.57 6.50
CA LYS A 151 16.14 5.32 5.64
C LYS A 151 15.69 4.96 4.22
N TRP A 152 15.52 5.97 3.37
CA TRP A 152 15.33 5.76 1.94
C TRP A 152 16.68 5.90 1.22
N ILE A 153 16.96 5.05 0.23
CA ILE A 153 18.24 5.05 -0.52
C ILE A 153 17.93 5.05 -2.00
N TYR A 154 18.38 6.06 -2.73
CA TYR A 154 18.23 6.11 -4.19
C TYR A 154 18.84 4.86 -4.86
N GLY A 155 18.06 4.20 -5.74
CA GLY A 155 18.50 3.00 -6.46
C GLY A 155 18.64 1.72 -5.62
N ARG A 156 18.03 1.66 -4.43
CA ARG A 156 18.02 0.47 -3.57
C ARG A 156 17.41 -0.73 -4.29
N ASN A 157 18.09 -1.88 -4.23
CA ASN A 157 17.51 -3.16 -4.61
C ASN A 157 16.40 -3.57 -3.64
N ILE A 158 15.28 -4.03 -4.17
CA ILE A 158 14.12 -4.48 -3.40
C ILE A 158 14.17 -6.00 -3.27
N PHE A 159 13.99 -6.49 -2.04
CA PHE A 159 13.93 -7.92 -1.77
C PHE A 159 12.54 -8.49 -2.06
N ALA A 160 12.49 -9.67 -2.66
CA ALA A 160 11.23 -10.28 -3.13
C ALA A 160 10.21 -10.55 -2.00
N SER A 161 10.65 -10.95 -0.81
CA SER A 161 9.77 -11.12 0.35
C SER A 161 9.13 -9.81 0.79
N ILE A 162 9.89 -8.72 0.79
CA ILE A 162 9.42 -7.37 1.11
C ILE A 162 8.48 -6.86 0.01
N ASP A 163 8.84 -7.04 -1.26
CA ASP A 163 8.01 -6.67 -2.42
C ASP A 163 6.62 -7.28 -2.32
N ARG A 164 6.56 -8.60 -2.09
CA ARG A 164 5.30 -9.34 -1.91
C ARG A 164 4.47 -8.79 -0.75
N ILE A 165 5.08 -8.63 0.43
CA ILE A 165 4.35 -8.21 1.63
C ILE A 165 3.83 -6.78 1.50
N VAL A 166 4.59 -5.87 0.89
CA VAL A 166 4.09 -4.52 0.62
C VAL A 166 2.91 -4.55 -0.34
N ASP A 167 2.96 -5.37 -1.38
CA ASP A 167 1.84 -5.50 -2.32
C ASP A 167 0.57 -6.08 -1.67
N GLU A 168 0.71 -6.90 -0.62
CA GLU A 168 -0.41 -7.42 0.16
C GLU A 168 -1.00 -6.39 1.15
N LEU A 169 -0.21 -5.44 1.63
CA LEU A 169 -0.56 -4.59 2.78
C LEU A 169 -0.68 -3.09 2.47
N PHE A 170 -0.32 -2.62 1.28
CA PHE A 170 -0.03 -1.21 0.99
C PHE A 170 -1.17 -0.22 1.28
N GLU A 171 -2.39 -0.68 1.41
CA GLU A 171 -3.55 0.14 1.79
C GLU A 171 -3.82 0.18 3.30
N ASN A 172 -3.02 -0.56 4.09
CA ASN A 172 -3.23 -0.66 5.53
C ASN A 172 -2.45 0.41 6.32
N TYR A 173 -3.00 0.79 7.45
CA TYR A 173 -2.36 1.66 8.42
C TYR A 173 -2.82 1.35 9.83
N LEU A 174 -2.12 1.86 10.82
CA LEU A 174 -2.45 1.68 12.23
C LEU A 174 -3.18 2.91 12.77
N SER A 175 -4.25 2.67 13.51
CA SER A 175 -5.05 3.74 14.13
C SER A 175 -5.48 3.35 15.54
N ARG A 176 -6.07 4.33 16.26
CA ARG A 176 -6.74 4.10 17.54
C ARG A 176 -8.24 4.22 17.37
N PRO A 177 -9.06 3.66 18.28
CA PRO A 177 -10.51 3.84 18.26
C PRO A 177 -10.85 5.32 18.27
N ASN A 178 -11.82 5.71 17.42
CA ASN A 178 -12.31 7.08 17.30
C ASN A 178 -11.24 8.11 16.89
N VAL A 179 -10.13 7.68 16.30
CA VAL A 179 -9.07 8.54 15.75
C VAL A 179 -8.83 8.16 14.31
N ARG A 180 -9.14 9.09 13.37
CA ARG A 180 -8.92 8.86 11.94
C ARG A 180 -7.43 8.88 11.60
N GLN A 181 -6.69 9.77 12.23
CA GLN A 181 -5.27 9.98 11.95
C GLN A 181 -4.46 8.69 12.13
N PRO A 182 -3.66 8.28 11.13
CA PRO A 182 -2.71 7.19 11.28
C PRO A 182 -1.76 7.42 12.46
N ILE A 183 -1.47 6.37 13.22
CA ILE A 183 -0.49 6.46 14.32
C ILE A 183 0.87 6.83 13.74
N LEU A 184 1.54 7.81 14.36
CA LEU A 184 2.95 8.09 14.10
C LEU A 184 3.79 6.99 14.76
N THR A 185 3.97 5.89 14.04
CA THR A 185 4.62 4.67 14.50
C THR A 185 6.14 4.81 14.48
N GLN A 186 6.68 5.50 15.46
CA GLN A 186 8.13 5.67 15.58
C GLN A 186 8.79 4.37 16.02
N TYR A 187 9.98 4.13 15.50
CA TYR A 187 10.79 2.95 15.79
C TYR A 187 12.30 3.25 15.76
N CYS A 188 13.09 2.31 16.22
CA CYS A 188 14.54 2.35 16.16
C CYS A 188 15.11 0.93 15.98
N ASP A 189 16.38 0.82 15.69
CA ASP A 189 17.07 -0.47 15.60
C ASP A 189 16.94 -1.29 16.91
N GLY A 190 17.17 -0.68 18.06
CA GLY A 190 17.05 -1.33 19.38
C GLY A 190 18.22 -2.22 19.75
N LYS A 191 19.26 -2.33 18.90
CA LYS A 191 20.46 -3.10 19.13
C LYS A 191 21.72 -2.20 19.09
N GLN A 192 21.90 -1.47 18.02
CA GLN A 192 23.00 -0.51 17.87
C GLN A 192 22.59 0.86 18.39
N VAL A 193 21.33 1.25 18.21
CA VAL A 193 20.76 2.51 18.65
C VAL A 193 19.58 2.24 19.59
N GLN A 194 19.66 2.78 20.80
CA GLN A 194 18.54 2.71 21.76
C GLN A 194 17.44 3.69 21.37
N CYS A 195 16.18 3.26 21.47
CA CYS A 195 15.06 4.14 21.25
C CYS A 195 15.03 5.29 22.27
N ARG A 196 14.78 6.51 21.78
CA ARG A 196 14.73 7.71 22.64
C ARG A 196 13.57 7.67 23.62
N ASN A 197 12.44 7.08 23.19
CA ASN A 197 11.21 7.05 23.98
C ASN A 197 10.71 5.62 24.21
N ARG A 198 10.11 5.39 25.36
CA ARG A 198 9.31 4.19 25.62
C ARG A 198 8.06 4.22 24.73
N GLY A 199 7.70 3.09 24.17
CA GLY A 199 6.57 2.98 23.22
C GLY A 199 6.95 3.12 21.75
N TRP A 200 8.25 3.28 21.45
CA TRP A 200 8.75 3.07 20.10
C TRP A 200 9.04 1.59 19.87
N MET A 201 8.70 1.10 18.70
CA MET A 201 9.04 -0.28 18.34
C MET A 201 10.56 -0.41 18.16
N THR A 202 11.15 -1.44 18.75
CA THR A 202 12.51 -1.82 18.41
C THR A 202 12.48 -2.88 17.32
N GLN A 203 13.18 -2.67 16.22
CA GLN A 203 13.20 -3.61 15.09
C GLN A 203 13.71 -5.00 15.51
N TRP A 204 14.82 -5.06 16.27
CA TRP A 204 15.30 -6.33 16.82
C TRP A 204 14.40 -6.93 17.92
N GLY A 205 13.65 -6.11 18.64
CA GLY A 205 12.62 -6.58 19.57
C GLY A 205 11.44 -7.21 18.84
N SER A 206 11.00 -6.61 17.73
CA SER A 206 9.96 -7.20 16.89
C SER A 206 10.40 -8.56 16.31
N LYS A 207 11.69 -8.67 15.91
CA LYS A 207 12.26 -9.95 15.48
C LYS A 207 12.26 -10.99 16.60
N ALA A 208 12.66 -10.62 17.80
CA ALA A 208 12.67 -11.55 18.94
C ALA A 208 11.27 -12.07 19.29
N LEU A 209 10.22 -11.27 19.11
CA LEU A 209 8.83 -11.70 19.26
C LEU A 209 8.39 -12.62 18.09
N GLY A 210 8.74 -12.28 16.86
CA GLY A 210 8.45 -13.13 15.71
C GLY A 210 9.14 -14.49 15.77
N ASP A 211 10.37 -14.56 16.26
CA ASP A 211 11.10 -15.82 16.52
C ASP A 211 10.36 -16.70 17.59
N GLN A 212 9.57 -16.10 18.45
CA GLN A 212 8.71 -16.77 19.42
C GLN A 212 7.32 -17.13 18.90
N GLY A 213 7.02 -16.82 17.63
CA GLY A 213 5.76 -17.14 16.97
C GLY A 213 4.64 -16.11 17.20
N TYR A 214 4.97 -14.90 17.65
CA TYR A 214 3.98 -13.83 17.75
C TYR A 214 3.56 -13.38 16.34
N SER A 215 2.27 -13.19 16.15
CA SER A 215 1.69 -12.62 14.94
C SER A 215 2.04 -11.13 14.79
N ALA A 216 1.92 -10.60 13.58
CA ALA A 216 2.21 -9.18 13.29
C ALA A 216 1.41 -8.23 14.19
N ILE A 217 0.13 -8.52 14.44
CA ILE A 217 -0.72 -7.69 15.30
C ILE A 217 -0.28 -7.73 16.77
N GLU A 218 0.10 -8.90 17.29
CA GLU A 218 0.59 -9.05 18.65
C GLU A 218 1.93 -8.32 18.84
N ILE A 219 2.83 -8.42 17.85
CA ILE A 219 4.08 -7.67 17.84
C ILE A 219 3.79 -6.17 17.92
N LEU A 220 2.93 -5.65 17.03
CA LEU A 220 2.60 -4.23 17.00
C LEU A 220 1.94 -3.75 18.29
N ARG A 221 1.01 -4.53 18.85
CA ARG A 221 0.33 -4.21 20.13
C ARG A 221 1.29 -4.19 21.32
N THR A 222 2.32 -5.02 21.32
CA THR A 222 3.36 -5.00 22.35
C THR A 222 4.04 -3.63 22.45
N PHE A 223 4.24 -2.95 21.33
CA PHE A 223 4.92 -1.65 21.30
C PHE A 223 3.97 -0.45 21.30
N TYR A 224 2.87 -0.52 20.53
CA TYR A 224 1.98 0.61 20.31
C TYR A 224 0.69 0.57 21.12
N GLY A 225 0.48 -0.47 21.93
CA GLY A 225 -0.66 -0.61 22.85
C GLY A 225 -1.79 -1.48 22.31
N ASN A 226 -2.54 -2.07 23.24
CA ASN A 226 -3.60 -3.06 22.93
C ASN A 226 -4.82 -2.42 22.24
N ASP A 227 -4.97 -1.11 22.30
CA ASP A 227 -6.02 -0.33 21.66
C ASP A 227 -5.69 0.05 20.21
N MET A 228 -4.56 -0.44 19.68
CA MET A 228 -4.16 -0.25 18.30
C MET A 228 -4.89 -1.23 17.37
N TYR A 229 -5.35 -0.71 16.24
CA TYR A 229 -6.03 -1.45 15.18
C TYR A 229 -5.33 -1.28 13.84
N ILE A 230 -5.47 -2.28 12.97
CA ILE A 230 -5.07 -2.19 11.57
C ILE A 230 -6.30 -1.77 10.77
N ASN A 231 -6.22 -0.64 10.08
CA ASN A 231 -7.27 -0.10 9.23
C ASN A 231 -6.87 -0.12 7.75
N VAL A 232 -7.86 0.11 6.89
CA VAL A 232 -7.68 0.27 5.44
C VAL A 232 -7.91 1.74 5.10
N ALA A 233 -7.06 2.31 4.25
CA ALA A 233 -7.21 3.68 3.79
C ALA A 233 -8.53 3.89 3.04
N GLU A 234 -9.16 5.03 3.26
CA GLU A 234 -10.47 5.38 2.67
C GLU A 234 -10.37 5.61 1.16
N ALA A 235 -9.21 6.02 0.68
CA ALA A 235 -8.95 6.27 -0.72
C ALA A 235 -7.49 5.93 -1.09
N ILE A 236 -7.29 5.54 -2.33
CA ILE A 236 -5.98 5.29 -2.93
C ILE A 236 -5.91 6.17 -4.18
N SER A 237 -4.97 7.10 -4.19
CA SER A 237 -4.69 7.92 -5.36
C SER A 237 -3.88 7.12 -6.38
N GLY A 238 -4.25 7.22 -7.65
CA GLY A 238 -3.52 6.55 -8.73
C GLY A 238 -3.76 5.04 -8.85
N ILE A 239 -4.29 4.39 -7.80
CA ILE A 239 -4.81 3.03 -7.83
C ILE A 239 -6.10 3.02 -7.03
N PRO A 240 -7.25 3.02 -7.68
CA PRO A 240 -8.55 3.15 -7.00
C PRO A 240 -8.84 2.05 -5.99
N SER A 241 -8.27 0.86 -6.16
CA SER A 241 -8.35 -0.19 -5.14
C SER A 241 -7.44 -1.39 -5.44
N SER A 242 -7.03 -2.11 -4.39
CA SER A 242 -6.38 -3.40 -4.53
C SER A 242 -7.33 -4.47 -5.04
N TRP A 243 -6.77 -5.49 -5.69
CA TRP A 243 -7.49 -6.70 -6.05
C TRP A 243 -8.09 -7.34 -4.80
N PRO A 244 -9.38 -7.76 -4.85
CA PRO A 244 -10.08 -8.25 -3.66
C PRO A 244 -9.60 -9.60 -3.13
N GLY A 245 -8.66 -10.25 -3.82
CA GLY A 245 -8.16 -11.57 -3.45
C GLY A 245 -8.93 -12.74 -4.06
N TYR A 246 -9.94 -12.46 -4.89
CA TYR A 246 -10.75 -13.43 -5.63
C TYR A 246 -11.21 -12.84 -6.96
N ASP A 247 -11.47 -13.71 -7.91
CA ASP A 247 -11.95 -13.32 -9.24
C ASP A 247 -13.41 -12.83 -9.18
N LEU A 248 -13.73 -11.84 -10.02
CA LEU A 248 -15.11 -11.43 -10.23
C LEU A 248 -15.62 -12.02 -11.54
N ASP A 249 -16.72 -12.77 -11.45
CA ASP A 249 -17.38 -13.44 -12.57
C ASP A 249 -18.89 -13.40 -12.40
N ILE A 250 -19.62 -13.97 -13.33
CA ILE A 250 -21.09 -14.04 -13.30
C ILE A 250 -21.57 -14.58 -11.94
N GLY A 251 -22.48 -13.83 -11.32
CA GLY A 251 -23.01 -14.12 -9.99
C GLY A 251 -22.30 -13.44 -8.85
N ALA A 252 -21.10 -12.87 -9.06
CA ALA A 252 -20.47 -12.01 -8.06
C ALA A 252 -21.30 -10.74 -7.85
N SER A 253 -21.29 -10.21 -6.62
CA SER A 253 -22.00 -8.99 -6.29
C SER A 253 -21.32 -8.19 -5.18
N GLY A 254 -21.65 -6.90 -5.08
CA GLY A 254 -21.16 -6.00 -4.05
C GLY A 254 -20.31 -4.85 -4.57
N ASN A 255 -19.67 -4.14 -3.64
CA ASN A 255 -18.97 -2.88 -3.93
C ASN A 255 -17.81 -3.04 -4.92
N LYS A 256 -17.12 -4.18 -4.91
CA LYS A 256 -16.01 -4.42 -5.85
C LYS A 256 -16.49 -4.60 -7.29
N VAL A 257 -17.65 -5.23 -7.48
CA VAL A 257 -18.30 -5.33 -8.80
C VAL A 257 -18.74 -3.95 -9.27
N ARG A 258 -19.43 -3.19 -8.41
CA ARG A 258 -19.85 -1.82 -8.75
C ARG A 258 -18.66 -0.95 -9.13
N GLN A 259 -17.56 -1.03 -8.38
CA GLN A 259 -16.34 -0.29 -8.68
C GLN A 259 -15.81 -0.60 -10.08
N ILE A 260 -15.73 -1.88 -10.47
CA ILE A 260 -15.27 -2.27 -11.81
C ILE A 260 -16.22 -1.74 -12.88
N GLN A 261 -17.53 -1.81 -12.65
CA GLN A 261 -18.53 -1.28 -13.58
C GLN A 261 -18.36 0.24 -13.80
N GLU A 262 -18.21 1.02 -12.71
CA GLU A 262 -17.95 2.46 -12.77
C GLU A 262 -16.64 2.78 -13.50
N GLN A 263 -15.58 2.01 -13.24
CA GLN A 263 -14.30 2.18 -13.90
C GLN A 263 -14.34 1.86 -15.39
N LEU A 264 -15.01 0.76 -15.78
CA LEU A 264 -15.23 0.42 -17.20
C LEU A 264 -16.03 1.51 -17.91
N ASN A 265 -17.03 2.08 -17.27
CA ASN A 265 -17.81 3.18 -17.84
C ASN A 265 -16.95 4.43 -18.08
N THR A 266 -16.08 4.78 -17.13
CA THR A 266 -15.13 5.88 -17.32
C THR A 266 -14.12 5.57 -18.44
N ILE A 267 -13.63 4.33 -18.51
CA ILE A 267 -12.75 3.89 -19.59
C ILE A 267 -13.44 3.98 -20.95
N ALA A 268 -14.74 3.64 -21.01
CA ALA A 268 -15.53 3.69 -22.22
C ALA A 268 -15.62 5.10 -22.83
N GLU A 269 -15.51 6.16 -22.03
CA GLU A 269 -15.47 7.54 -22.54
C GLU A 269 -14.26 7.77 -23.46
N ALA A 270 -13.10 7.18 -23.13
CA ALA A 270 -11.88 7.27 -23.94
C ALA A 270 -11.74 6.10 -24.94
N TYR A 271 -12.35 4.97 -24.65
CA TYR A 271 -12.33 3.76 -25.48
C TYR A 271 -13.77 3.31 -25.80
N PRO A 272 -14.47 3.94 -26.73
CA PRO A 272 -15.90 3.68 -26.99
C PRO A 272 -16.25 2.26 -27.44
N ALA A 273 -15.26 1.43 -27.77
CA ALA A 273 -15.46 0.01 -28.06
C ALA A 273 -15.76 -0.80 -26.78
N VAL A 274 -15.40 -0.30 -25.59
CA VAL A 274 -15.79 -0.92 -24.31
C VAL A 274 -17.24 -0.58 -24.03
N PRO A 275 -18.17 -1.57 -23.92
CA PRO A 275 -19.56 -1.29 -23.66
C PRO A 275 -19.78 -0.69 -22.27
N VAL A 276 -20.60 0.36 -22.21
CA VAL A 276 -21.09 0.92 -20.95
C VAL A 276 -22.07 -0.07 -20.31
N VAL A 277 -21.98 -0.24 -18.99
CA VAL A 277 -22.80 -1.16 -18.21
C VAL A 277 -23.51 -0.41 -17.06
N THR A 278 -24.60 -0.97 -16.56
CA THR A 278 -25.23 -0.47 -15.33
C THR A 278 -24.34 -0.75 -14.14
N ALA A 279 -23.98 0.29 -13.37
CA ALA A 279 -23.16 0.15 -12.17
C ALA A 279 -24.02 -0.22 -10.94
N ASP A 280 -24.65 -1.39 -10.99
CA ASP A 280 -25.57 -1.91 -9.97
C ASP A 280 -24.87 -2.77 -8.91
N GLY A 281 -23.62 -3.14 -9.14
CA GLY A 281 -22.85 -4.03 -8.27
C GLY A 281 -23.20 -5.51 -8.46
N ILE A 282 -23.83 -5.89 -9.58
CA ILE A 282 -24.15 -7.28 -9.94
C ILE A 282 -23.37 -7.66 -11.20
N TYR A 283 -22.52 -8.68 -11.10
CA TYR A 283 -21.74 -9.17 -12.24
C TYR A 283 -22.62 -10.05 -13.13
N GLY A 284 -23.29 -9.42 -14.06
CA GLY A 284 -24.15 -10.06 -15.04
C GLY A 284 -23.47 -10.25 -16.40
N PRO A 285 -24.21 -10.82 -17.39
CA PRO A 285 -23.69 -11.03 -18.74
C PRO A 285 -23.22 -9.75 -19.45
N GLU A 286 -23.83 -8.60 -19.17
CA GLU A 286 -23.41 -7.31 -19.73
C GLU A 286 -22.03 -6.90 -19.20
N THR A 287 -21.80 -7.03 -17.88
CA THR A 287 -20.49 -6.78 -17.25
C THR A 287 -19.44 -7.73 -17.80
N GLN A 288 -19.76 -9.02 -17.92
CA GLN A 288 -18.86 -10.01 -18.49
C GLN A 288 -18.47 -9.65 -19.93
N ASN A 289 -19.42 -9.25 -20.76
CA ASN A 289 -19.14 -8.85 -22.14
C ASN A 289 -18.25 -7.59 -22.20
N SER A 290 -18.52 -6.59 -21.36
CA SER A 290 -17.69 -5.38 -21.26
C SER A 290 -16.26 -5.72 -20.89
N VAL A 291 -16.06 -6.58 -19.87
CA VAL A 291 -14.75 -7.06 -19.46
C VAL A 291 -14.03 -7.82 -20.58
N ARG A 292 -14.72 -8.71 -21.29
CA ARG A 292 -14.15 -9.45 -22.41
C ARG A 292 -13.66 -8.54 -23.54
N ILE A 293 -14.44 -7.51 -23.88
CA ILE A 293 -14.04 -6.52 -24.88
C ILE A 293 -12.85 -5.68 -24.37
N PHE A 294 -12.87 -5.26 -23.11
CA PHE A 294 -11.74 -4.62 -22.47
C PHE A 294 -10.47 -5.47 -22.58
N GLN A 295 -10.54 -6.73 -22.20
CA GLN A 295 -9.43 -7.68 -22.29
C GLN A 295 -8.88 -7.79 -23.72
N SER A 296 -9.79 -7.85 -24.72
CA SER A 296 -9.40 -7.87 -26.14
C SER A 296 -8.61 -6.63 -26.56
N ILE A 297 -9.07 -5.44 -26.13
CA ILE A 297 -8.44 -4.17 -26.48
C ILE A 297 -7.03 -4.05 -25.86
N PHE A 298 -6.87 -4.52 -24.63
CA PHE A 298 -5.63 -4.37 -23.87
C PHE A 298 -4.74 -5.62 -23.84
N GLY A 299 -5.00 -6.58 -24.73
CA GLY A 299 -4.13 -7.74 -24.95
C GLY A 299 -4.10 -8.75 -23.81
N LEU A 300 -5.21 -8.89 -23.09
CA LEU A 300 -5.41 -9.89 -22.05
C LEU A 300 -6.19 -11.10 -22.59
N ASP A 301 -6.16 -12.23 -21.87
CA ASP A 301 -7.00 -13.39 -22.16
C ASP A 301 -8.48 -13.01 -22.05
N GLN A 302 -9.27 -13.25 -23.12
CA GLN A 302 -10.64 -12.80 -23.25
C GLN A 302 -11.63 -13.72 -22.49
N THR A 303 -11.39 -13.93 -21.21
CA THR A 303 -12.21 -14.78 -20.34
C THR A 303 -13.55 -14.14 -19.95
N GLY A 304 -13.59 -12.83 -19.89
CA GLY A 304 -14.69 -12.09 -19.30
C GLY A 304 -14.73 -12.19 -17.77
N ILE A 305 -13.64 -12.65 -17.16
CA ILE A 305 -13.46 -12.73 -15.71
C ILE A 305 -12.50 -11.61 -15.30
N VAL A 306 -12.81 -10.90 -14.23
CA VAL A 306 -11.86 -9.95 -13.64
C VAL A 306 -10.99 -10.73 -12.67
N ASP A 307 -9.97 -11.36 -13.22
CA ASP A 307 -8.86 -11.97 -12.50
C ASP A 307 -7.81 -10.92 -12.08
N TYR A 308 -6.75 -11.35 -11.42
CA TYR A 308 -5.69 -10.47 -10.96
C TYR A 308 -5.08 -9.59 -12.08
N PRO A 309 -4.66 -10.13 -13.25
CA PRO A 309 -4.15 -9.31 -14.36
C PRO A 309 -5.18 -8.31 -14.89
N THR A 310 -6.41 -8.75 -15.06
CA THR A 310 -7.51 -7.90 -15.57
C THR A 310 -7.84 -6.78 -14.60
N TRP A 311 -7.90 -7.08 -13.28
CA TRP A 311 -8.12 -6.06 -12.25
C TRP A 311 -7.10 -4.94 -12.36
N TYR A 312 -5.82 -5.25 -12.34
CA TYR A 312 -4.78 -4.22 -12.36
C TYR A 312 -4.69 -3.49 -13.70
N LYS A 313 -5.03 -4.15 -14.80
CA LYS A 313 -5.11 -3.46 -16.10
C LYS A 313 -6.27 -2.46 -16.14
N ILE A 314 -7.43 -2.81 -15.57
CA ILE A 314 -8.56 -1.86 -15.43
C ILE A 314 -8.12 -0.66 -14.57
N GLN A 315 -7.44 -0.89 -13.43
CA GLN A 315 -6.95 0.18 -12.58
C GLN A 315 -5.97 1.10 -13.32
N GLU A 316 -5.00 0.52 -14.05
CA GLU A 316 -4.00 1.26 -14.84
C GLU A 316 -4.66 2.17 -15.87
N ILE A 317 -5.58 1.61 -16.67
CA ILE A 317 -6.24 2.37 -17.73
C ILE A 317 -7.21 3.41 -17.16
N TYR A 318 -7.96 3.07 -16.10
CA TYR A 318 -8.84 4.02 -15.41
C TYR A 318 -8.07 5.24 -14.91
N VAL A 319 -6.92 5.05 -14.27
CA VAL A 319 -6.07 6.15 -13.80
C VAL A 319 -5.60 7.02 -14.96
N ALA A 320 -5.19 6.39 -16.07
CA ALA A 320 -4.72 7.10 -17.25
C ALA A 320 -5.81 7.97 -17.90
N VAL A 321 -7.07 7.48 -17.95
CA VAL A 321 -8.16 8.21 -18.63
C VAL A 321 -8.86 9.20 -17.70
N SER A 322 -8.97 8.90 -16.40
CA SER A 322 -9.64 9.77 -15.43
C SER A 322 -8.80 10.95 -14.97
N ARG A 323 -7.49 10.97 -15.32
CA ARG A 323 -6.51 11.99 -14.92
C ARG A 323 -6.43 12.21 -13.39
N ILE A 324 -6.82 11.22 -12.61
CA ILE A 324 -6.74 11.26 -11.14
C ILE A 324 -5.29 11.46 -10.68
N ALA A 325 -4.32 10.99 -11.48
CA ALA A 325 -2.89 11.14 -11.21
C ALA A 325 -2.31 12.53 -11.54
N GLU A 326 -3.07 13.39 -12.22
CA GLU A 326 -2.63 14.76 -12.47
C GLU A 326 -2.91 15.59 -11.19
N LEU A 327 -1.90 15.78 -10.38
CA LEU A 327 -1.93 16.73 -9.28
C LEU A 327 -2.19 18.12 -9.86
N ARG A 328 -3.35 18.70 -9.59
CA ARG A 328 -3.66 20.09 -9.87
C ARG A 328 -3.10 20.99 -8.79
#